data_639f4005445fc813f4a7aa68e1e08be1
#
_entry.id   639f4005445fc813f4a7aa68e1e08be1
#
_cell.length_a   1.000
_cell.length_b   1.000
_cell.length_c   1.000
_cell.angle_alpha   90.00
_cell.angle_beta   90.00
_cell.angle_gamma   90.00
#
_symmetry.space_group_name_H-M   'P 1'
#
loop_
_entity.id
_entity.type
_entity.pdbx_description
1 polymer ?
#
loop_
_entity_poly.entity_id
_entity_poly.type
_entity_poly.pdbx_seq_one_letter_code
_entity_poly.pdbx_strand_id
1 'polypeptide(L)'
;MVGNDILIITSLMLTRRDYKGLTWIDLESPTEQELTATATEYKIHPLVVGELTQSSQRSKVDLYSEFIYLILHFPICQIYYGQQAEGSPDTEEIDFVIGRDFLITTHYQPIVGIGEFAASFNPNHLEDRGKDKTQAGLLFYHLVRHLYGGLATGLDYINGVLKQAERKVFANQERAMVTLLAEVNRNLLDFRWALKHHREVLDSLQSASREFFDDGFHHYLGAVISEYNRIWAMLENNRETFVDLRETNESLLSIKTNETMKVFTVVAVIFFPLTLVTQFWGMNMTLPFADSPYSYYFVLALMLASLFSMLVLAKYRRWL
;
A
#
# COMPACT_ATOMS: atom_id res chain seq x y z
N MET A 1 -27.99 -38.10 -5.87
CA MET A 1 -27.76 -36.98 -6.79
C MET A 1 -28.85 -35.96 -6.49
N VAL A 2 -28.54 -34.98 -5.59
CA VAL A 2 -29.44 -33.84 -5.31
C VAL A 2 -28.85 -32.71 -6.10
N GLY A 3 -29.59 -32.23 -7.12
CA GLY A 3 -29.16 -31.14 -7.99
C GLY A 3 -28.93 -29.88 -7.18
N ASN A 4 -27.76 -29.28 -7.35
CA ASN A 4 -27.51 -27.93 -6.91
C ASN A 4 -28.29 -26.96 -7.80
N ASP A 5 -29.52 -26.62 -7.38
CA ASP A 5 -30.33 -25.63 -8.07
C ASP A 5 -29.80 -24.23 -7.71
N ILE A 6 -28.67 -23.85 -8.35
CA ILE A 6 -28.23 -22.46 -8.38
C ILE A 6 -28.73 -21.91 -9.70
N LEU A 7 -29.72 -21.00 -9.62
CA LEU A 7 -30.15 -20.25 -10.79
C LEU A 7 -29.20 -19.05 -10.92
N ILE A 8 -28.39 -19.01 -11.98
CA ILE A 8 -27.51 -17.87 -12.31
C ILE A 8 -28.14 -17.15 -13.51
N ILE A 9 -28.58 -15.94 -13.29
CA ILE A 9 -29.05 -15.04 -14.36
C ILE A 9 -27.98 -13.95 -14.50
N THR A 10 -27.35 -13.88 -15.64
CA THR A 10 -26.31 -12.87 -15.93
C THR A 10 -26.85 -11.96 -17.04
N SER A 11 -27.02 -10.69 -16.75
CA SER A 11 -27.03 -9.62 -17.76
C SER A 11 -25.64 -8.98 -17.82
N LEU A 12 -25.37 -8.10 -18.79
CA LEU A 12 -23.99 -7.57 -18.99
C LEU A 12 -23.38 -6.93 -17.73
N MET A 13 -24.17 -6.46 -16.75
CA MET A 13 -23.71 -5.74 -15.54
C MET A 13 -24.38 -6.23 -14.24
N LEU A 14 -25.35 -7.16 -14.32
CA LEU A 14 -26.03 -7.72 -13.16
C LEU A 14 -25.88 -9.23 -13.13
N THR A 15 -25.34 -9.74 -12.04
CA THR A 15 -25.28 -11.18 -11.77
C THR A 15 -26.17 -11.50 -10.57
N ARG A 16 -27.20 -12.32 -10.77
CA ARG A 16 -28.09 -12.83 -9.71
C ARG A 16 -27.83 -14.29 -9.46
N ARG A 17 -27.68 -14.67 -8.20
CA ARG A 17 -27.53 -16.04 -7.74
C ARG A 17 -28.57 -16.33 -6.67
N ASP A 18 -29.52 -17.20 -6.97
CA ASP A 18 -30.56 -17.63 -6.03
C ASP A 18 -30.18 -18.99 -5.45
N TYR A 19 -30.25 -19.11 -4.12
CA TYR A 19 -29.90 -20.33 -3.40
C TYR A 19 -30.81 -20.54 -2.18
N LYS A 20 -31.66 -21.58 -2.20
CA LYS A 20 -32.52 -22.03 -1.07
C LYS A 20 -33.18 -20.88 -0.26
N GLY A 21 -33.65 -19.84 -0.91
CA GLY A 21 -34.30 -18.68 -0.27
C GLY A 21 -33.36 -17.53 0.08
N LEU A 22 -32.09 -17.59 -0.26
CA LEU A 22 -31.14 -16.49 -0.24
C LEU A 22 -30.89 -16.01 -1.69
N THR A 23 -30.91 -14.72 -1.91
CA THR A 23 -30.53 -14.11 -3.19
C THR A 23 -29.27 -13.27 -3.02
N TRP A 24 -28.28 -13.52 -3.86
CA TRP A 24 -27.13 -12.61 -4.00
C TRP A 24 -27.19 -11.91 -5.36
N ILE A 25 -27.20 -10.58 -5.31
CA ILE A 25 -27.17 -9.72 -6.51
C ILE A 25 -25.86 -8.97 -6.48
N ASP A 26 -25.08 -9.12 -7.54
CA ASP A 26 -23.83 -8.40 -7.73
C ASP A 26 -23.98 -7.44 -8.91
N LEU A 27 -23.81 -6.14 -8.64
CA LEU A 27 -23.99 -5.03 -9.56
C LEU A 27 -22.63 -4.40 -9.86
N GLU A 28 -22.10 -4.66 -11.05
CA GLU A 28 -20.87 -4.03 -11.53
C GLU A 28 -21.21 -2.84 -12.42
N SER A 29 -20.84 -1.62 -11.98
CA SER A 29 -21.12 -0.37 -12.70
C SER A 29 -22.57 -0.26 -13.18
N PRO A 30 -23.57 -0.43 -12.29
CA PRO A 30 -24.96 -0.58 -12.69
C PRO A 30 -25.52 0.70 -13.33
N THR A 31 -26.43 0.52 -14.27
CA THR A 31 -27.23 1.61 -14.83
C THR A 31 -28.29 2.08 -13.83
N GLU A 32 -28.75 3.31 -13.97
CA GLU A 32 -29.84 3.86 -13.14
C GLU A 32 -31.12 3.01 -13.23
N GLN A 33 -31.39 2.39 -14.39
CA GLN A 33 -32.53 1.51 -14.59
C GLN A 33 -32.38 0.20 -13.78
N GLU A 34 -31.21 -0.42 -13.77
CA GLU A 34 -30.90 -1.64 -13.00
C GLU A 34 -30.99 -1.36 -11.49
N LEU A 35 -30.45 -0.23 -11.03
CA LEU A 35 -30.57 0.20 -9.64
C LEU A 35 -32.00 0.42 -9.22
N THR A 36 -32.81 1.13 -10.05
CA THR A 36 -34.21 1.39 -9.77
C THR A 36 -35.05 0.11 -9.75
N ALA A 37 -34.79 -0.82 -10.66
CA ALA A 37 -35.47 -2.12 -10.70
C ALA A 37 -35.18 -2.94 -9.46
N THR A 38 -33.89 -3.06 -9.11
CA THR A 38 -33.43 -3.78 -7.91
C THR A 38 -33.98 -3.12 -6.63
N ALA A 39 -33.91 -1.80 -6.54
CA ALA A 39 -34.44 -1.06 -5.41
C ALA A 39 -35.95 -1.25 -5.20
N THR A 40 -36.71 -1.34 -6.28
CA THR A 40 -38.16 -1.58 -6.23
C THR A 40 -38.46 -3.01 -5.75
N GLU A 41 -37.69 -4.01 -6.25
CA GLU A 41 -37.86 -5.42 -5.87
C GLU A 41 -37.56 -5.65 -4.38
N TYR A 42 -36.46 -5.04 -3.87
CA TYR A 42 -36.00 -5.24 -2.50
C TYR A 42 -36.41 -4.12 -1.53
N LYS A 43 -37.26 -3.20 -1.95
CA LYS A 43 -37.76 -2.08 -1.13
C LYS A 43 -36.65 -1.23 -0.53
N ILE A 44 -35.59 -0.97 -1.31
CA ILE A 44 -34.48 -0.15 -0.87
C ILE A 44 -34.93 1.32 -0.78
N HIS A 45 -34.51 1.98 0.31
CA HIS A 45 -34.86 3.38 0.53
C HIS A 45 -34.28 4.29 -0.56
N PRO A 46 -35.05 5.28 -1.08
CA PRO A 46 -34.61 6.17 -2.18
C PRO A 46 -33.28 6.90 -1.91
N LEU A 47 -32.98 7.24 -0.66
CA LEU A 47 -31.70 7.85 -0.30
C LEU A 47 -30.53 6.91 -0.59
N VAL A 48 -30.65 5.61 -0.29
CA VAL A 48 -29.63 4.61 -0.59
C VAL A 48 -29.48 4.44 -2.10
N VAL A 49 -30.57 4.44 -2.85
CA VAL A 49 -30.50 4.38 -4.34
C VAL A 49 -29.70 5.54 -4.89
N GLY A 50 -29.91 6.76 -4.36
CA GLY A 50 -29.13 7.94 -4.76
C GLY A 50 -27.63 7.79 -4.44
N GLU A 51 -27.27 7.11 -3.36
CA GLU A 51 -25.87 6.85 -3.02
C GLU A 51 -25.25 5.74 -3.89
N LEU A 52 -25.98 4.69 -4.21
CA LEU A 52 -25.55 3.61 -5.11
C LEU A 52 -25.32 4.07 -6.56
N THR A 53 -25.65 5.31 -6.93
CA THR A 53 -25.39 5.85 -8.27
C THR A 53 -24.00 6.44 -8.44
N GLN A 54 -23.32 6.77 -7.33
CA GLN A 54 -22.01 7.44 -7.35
C GLN A 54 -21.14 6.92 -6.22
N SER A 55 -19.85 6.73 -6.52
CA SER A 55 -18.86 6.36 -5.50
C SER A 55 -18.81 7.39 -4.37
N SER A 56 -18.80 6.92 -3.13
CA SER A 56 -18.66 7.68 -1.89
C SER A 56 -17.21 7.71 -1.43
N GLN A 57 -16.77 8.79 -0.82
CA GLN A 57 -15.43 8.86 -0.23
C GLN A 57 -15.36 8.34 1.22
N ARG A 58 -16.47 7.90 1.79
CA ARG A 58 -16.55 7.55 3.22
C ARG A 58 -17.18 6.19 3.44
N SER A 59 -16.45 5.33 4.12
CA SER A 59 -17.02 4.10 4.67
C SER A 59 -18.03 4.47 5.75
N LYS A 60 -19.21 3.83 5.74
CA LYS A 60 -20.30 4.06 6.70
C LYS A 60 -21.18 2.83 6.86
N VAL A 61 -22.03 2.86 7.87
CA VAL A 61 -23.11 1.90 8.07
C VAL A 61 -24.39 2.63 8.49
N ASP A 62 -25.48 2.33 7.82
CA ASP A 62 -26.82 2.85 8.11
C ASP A 62 -27.79 1.69 8.33
N LEU A 63 -28.57 1.74 9.41
CA LEU A 63 -29.56 0.73 9.75
C LEU A 63 -30.95 1.18 9.27
N TYR A 64 -31.58 0.33 8.47
CA TYR A 64 -32.98 0.46 8.04
C TYR A 64 -33.80 -0.70 8.64
N SER A 65 -35.13 -0.59 8.60
CA SER A 65 -36.03 -1.64 9.14
C SER A 65 -35.89 -2.99 8.42
N GLU A 66 -35.62 -2.98 7.14
CA GLU A 66 -35.61 -4.17 6.28
C GLU A 66 -34.22 -4.59 5.82
N PHE A 67 -33.21 -3.73 5.97
CA PHE A 67 -31.84 -3.98 5.56
C PHE A 67 -30.82 -3.11 6.29
N ILE A 68 -29.55 -3.50 6.23
CA ILE A 68 -28.41 -2.70 6.63
C ILE A 68 -27.66 -2.27 5.37
N TYR A 69 -27.38 -0.98 5.26
CA TYR A 69 -26.55 -0.42 4.20
C TYR A 69 -25.15 -0.15 4.73
N LEU A 70 -24.13 -0.64 4.03
CA LEU A 70 -22.72 -0.59 4.45
C LEU A 70 -21.82 -0.26 3.27
N ILE A 71 -20.91 0.69 3.45
CA ILE A 71 -19.84 1.04 2.47
C ILE A 71 -18.48 0.69 3.05
N LEU A 72 -17.70 -0.10 2.33
CA LEU A 72 -16.31 -0.41 2.65
C LEU A 72 -15.40 -0.14 1.46
N HIS A 73 -14.21 0.41 1.74
CA HIS A 73 -13.18 0.66 0.73
C HIS A 73 -12.05 -0.34 0.87
N PHE A 74 -11.66 -0.98 -0.21
CA PHE A 74 -10.57 -1.94 -0.24
C PHE A 74 -9.40 -1.40 -1.07
N PRO A 75 -8.15 -1.49 -0.59
CA PRO A 75 -7.00 -1.04 -1.35
C PRO A 75 -6.65 -2.02 -2.46
N ILE A 76 -6.17 -1.48 -3.57
CA ILE A 76 -5.61 -2.28 -4.66
C ILE A 76 -4.10 -2.38 -4.46
N CYS A 77 -3.58 -3.58 -4.27
CA CYS A 77 -2.15 -3.79 -4.14
C CYS A 77 -1.46 -3.75 -5.52
N GLN A 78 -1.13 -2.56 -5.99
CA GLN A 78 -0.54 -2.35 -7.33
C GLN A 78 0.78 -3.09 -7.52
N ILE A 79 1.62 -3.18 -6.49
CA ILE A 79 2.87 -3.96 -6.51
C ILE A 79 2.60 -5.46 -6.76
N TYR A 80 1.48 -5.99 -6.26
CA TYR A 80 1.13 -7.40 -6.39
C TYR A 80 0.43 -7.71 -7.73
N TYR A 81 -0.56 -6.88 -8.10
CA TYR A 81 -1.35 -7.08 -9.32
C TYR A 81 -0.73 -6.46 -10.58
N GLY A 82 0.32 -5.66 -10.44
CA GLY A 82 0.90 -4.85 -11.50
C GLY A 82 0.28 -3.45 -11.57
N GLN A 83 0.94 -2.56 -12.30
CA GLN A 83 0.43 -1.19 -12.48
C GLN A 83 -0.86 -1.22 -13.29
N GLN A 84 -1.91 -0.62 -12.75
CA GLN A 84 -3.15 -0.36 -13.47
C GLN A 84 -2.95 0.79 -14.47
N ALA A 85 -3.91 0.94 -15.37
CA ALA A 85 -3.89 2.05 -16.33
C ALA A 85 -3.83 3.41 -15.62
N GLU A 86 -3.15 4.40 -16.20
CA GLU A 86 -3.13 5.77 -15.67
C GLU A 86 -4.56 6.28 -15.44
N GLY A 87 -4.84 6.71 -14.20
CA GLY A 87 -6.16 7.20 -13.78
C GLY A 87 -7.06 6.18 -13.11
N SER A 88 -6.63 4.92 -12.95
CA SER A 88 -7.37 3.95 -12.11
C SER A 88 -7.30 4.37 -10.64
N PRO A 89 -8.41 4.21 -9.87
CA PRO A 89 -8.39 4.52 -8.45
C PRO A 89 -7.45 3.59 -7.69
N ASP A 90 -6.85 4.09 -6.62
CA ASP A 90 -5.98 3.32 -5.73
C ASP A 90 -6.79 2.45 -4.75
N THR A 91 -8.11 2.60 -4.72
CA THR A 91 -9.06 1.89 -3.83
C THR A 91 -10.33 1.52 -4.57
N GLU A 92 -10.90 0.40 -4.19
CA GLU A 92 -12.19 -0.12 -4.66
C GLU A 92 -13.25 0.07 -3.58
N GLU A 93 -14.37 0.67 -3.95
CA GLU A 93 -15.54 0.80 -3.10
C GLU A 93 -16.50 -0.35 -3.34
N ILE A 94 -17.00 -0.93 -2.27
CA ILE A 94 -18.05 -1.94 -2.30
C ILE A 94 -19.17 -1.48 -1.37
N ASP A 95 -20.33 -1.31 -1.96
CA ASP A 95 -21.57 -1.07 -1.25
C ASP A 95 -22.28 -2.40 -0.98
N PHE A 96 -22.70 -2.61 0.25
CA PHE A 96 -23.43 -3.78 0.67
C PHE A 96 -24.83 -3.37 1.15
N VAL A 97 -25.86 -3.96 0.58
CA VAL A 97 -27.22 -3.91 1.13
C VAL A 97 -27.57 -5.30 1.66
N ILE A 98 -27.60 -5.43 2.98
CA ILE A 98 -27.71 -6.72 3.65
C ILE A 98 -29.11 -6.84 4.22
N GLY A 99 -30.00 -7.59 3.54
CA GLY A 99 -31.32 -7.94 4.01
C GLY A 99 -31.30 -9.19 4.90
N ARG A 100 -32.48 -9.75 5.16
CA ARG A 100 -32.59 -11.02 5.90
C ARG A 100 -32.35 -12.23 5.00
N ASP A 101 -32.79 -12.15 3.75
CA ASP A 101 -32.77 -13.19 2.74
C ASP A 101 -32.12 -12.76 1.43
N PHE A 102 -31.51 -11.56 1.41
CA PHE A 102 -30.77 -11.07 0.25
C PHE A 102 -29.51 -10.32 0.64
N LEU A 103 -28.52 -10.39 -0.22
CA LEU A 103 -27.30 -9.55 -0.21
C LEU A 103 -27.19 -8.89 -1.58
N ILE A 104 -27.06 -7.57 -1.62
CA ILE A 104 -26.71 -6.85 -2.82
C ILE A 104 -25.34 -6.26 -2.62
N THR A 105 -24.45 -6.48 -3.59
CA THR A 105 -23.14 -5.84 -3.70
C THR A 105 -23.16 -4.92 -4.91
N THR A 106 -22.66 -3.69 -4.72
CA THR A 106 -22.51 -2.73 -5.82
C THR A 106 -21.08 -2.22 -5.83
N HIS A 107 -20.45 -2.21 -6.99
CA HIS A 107 -19.12 -1.68 -7.19
C HIS A 107 -19.00 -1.04 -8.57
N TYR A 108 -18.07 -0.08 -8.70
CA TYR A 108 -17.99 0.79 -9.88
C TYR A 108 -16.92 0.35 -10.89
N GLN A 109 -16.17 -0.68 -10.54
CA GLN A 109 -15.13 -1.32 -11.37
C GLN A 109 -15.08 -2.83 -11.09
N PRO A 110 -14.55 -3.65 -12.01
CA PRO A 110 -14.38 -5.07 -11.77
C PRO A 110 -13.48 -5.33 -10.55
N ILE A 111 -14.00 -6.02 -9.54
CA ILE A 111 -13.25 -6.39 -8.33
C ILE A 111 -12.87 -7.86 -8.40
N VAL A 112 -11.57 -8.13 -8.54
CA VAL A 112 -11.02 -9.49 -8.66
C VAL A 112 -11.50 -10.39 -7.51
N GLY A 113 -11.45 -9.89 -6.27
CA GLY A 113 -11.86 -10.64 -5.08
C GLY A 113 -13.33 -11.03 -5.07
N ILE A 114 -14.24 -10.22 -5.63
CA ILE A 114 -15.68 -10.58 -5.76
C ILE A 114 -15.83 -11.69 -6.82
N GLY A 115 -15.15 -11.57 -7.96
CA GLY A 115 -15.17 -12.56 -9.02
C GLY A 115 -14.62 -13.91 -8.55
N GLU A 116 -13.49 -13.93 -7.85
CA GLU A 116 -12.88 -15.14 -7.27
C GLU A 116 -13.80 -15.79 -6.23
N PHE A 117 -14.38 -14.98 -5.35
CA PHE A 117 -15.35 -15.46 -4.38
C PHE A 117 -16.56 -16.08 -5.08
N ALA A 118 -17.12 -15.40 -6.07
CA ALA A 118 -18.28 -15.87 -6.83
C ALA A 118 -18.03 -17.19 -7.57
N ALA A 119 -16.79 -17.40 -8.05
CA ALA A 119 -16.40 -18.65 -8.73
C ALA A 119 -16.14 -19.80 -7.76
N SER A 120 -15.66 -19.52 -6.55
CA SER A 120 -15.28 -20.52 -5.55
C SER A 120 -16.36 -20.77 -4.50
N PHE A 121 -17.38 -19.92 -4.44
CA PHE A 121 -18.43 -19.99 -3.42
C PHE A 121 -19.25 -21.27 -3.51
N ASN A 122 -19.21 -22.06 -2.43
CA ASN A 122 -20.03 -23.25 -2.30
C ASN A 122 -21.17 -22.97 -1.32
N PRO A 123 -22.43 -22.95 -1.78
CA PRO A 123 -23.59 -22.68 -0.95
C PRO A 123 -23.78 -23.63 0.24
N ASN A 124 -23.19 -24.82 0.20
CA ASN A 124 -23.22 -25.76 1.32
C ASN A 124 -22.53 -25.19 2.59
N HIS A 125 -21.69 -24.18 2.45
CA HIS A 125 -21.10 -23.46 3.58
C HIS A 125 -22.09 -22.56 4.33
N LEU A 126 -23.28 -22.30 3.75
CA LEU A 126 -24.38 -21.58 4.40
C LEU A 126 -25.28 -22.52 5.23
N GLU A 127 -25.09 -23.84 5.16
CA GLU A 127 -25.87 -24.82 5.92
C GLU A 127 -25.38 -25.01 7.36
N ASP A 128 -24.91 -23.97 8.04
CA ASP A 128 -24.56 -24.10 9.45
C ASP A 128 -25.82 -24.03 10.32
N ARG A 129 -26.29 -25.21 10.72
CA ARG A 129 -26.99 -25.63 11.97
C ARG A 129 -28.16 -24.80 12.48
N GLY A 130 -28.98 -24.18 11.66
CA GLY A 130 -30.18 -23.55 12.19
C GLY A 130 -31.14 -23.11 11.11
N LYS A 131 -32.43 -23.24 11.37
CA LYS A 131 -33.51 -22.66 10.52
C LYS A 131 -33.54 -21.13 10.62
N ASP A 132 -32.40 -20.45 10.82
CA ASP A 132 -32.33 -19.10 11.29
C ASP A 132 -32.15 -18.10 10.16
N LYS A 133 -32.76 -16.96 10.33
CA LYS A 133 -32.96 -15.79 9.47
C LYS A 133 -31.67 -15.07 9.05
N THR A 134 -30.52 -15.71 9.11
CA THR A 134 -29.19 -15.07 9.06
C THR A 134 -28.36 -15.43 7.81
N GLN A 135 -29.00 -16.05 6.79
CA GLN A 135 -28.26 -16.55 5.62
C GLN A 135 -27.54 -15.43 4.85
N ALA A 136 -28.15 -14.27 4.69
CA ALA A 136 -27.53 -13.12 4.04
C ALA A 136 -26.32 -12.57 4.84
N GLY A 137 -26.43 -12.57 6.16
CA GLY A 137 -25.31 -12.20 7.05
C GLY A 137 -24.13 -13.18 6.93
N LEU A 138 -24.41 -14.50 6.82
CA LEU A 138 -23.35 -15.50 6.62
C LEU A 138 -22.67 -15.34 5.26
N LEU A 139 -23.43 -15.05 4.20
CA LEU A 139 -22.87 -14.77 2.89
C LEU A 139 -21.96 -13.52 2.95
N PHE A 140 -22.43 -12.43 3.58
CA PHE A 140 -21.63 -11.22 3.82
C PHE A 140 -20.33 -11.56 4.59
N TYR A 141 -20.42 -12.33 5.67
CA TYR A 141 -19.25 -12.78 6.43
C TYR A 141 -18.23 -13.49 5.55
N HIS A 142 -18.65 -14.46 4.76
CA HIS A 142 -17.74 -15.22 3.90
C HIS A 142 -17.11 -14.35 2.81
N LEU A 143 -17.89 -13.44 2.20
CA LEU A 143 -17.41 -12.52 1.19
C LEU A 143 -16.36 -11.55 1.77
N VAL A 144 -16.69 -10.87 2.87
CA VAL A 144 -15.75 -9.90 3.49
C VAL A 144 -14.49 -10.60 4.01
N ARG A 145 -14.62 -11.79 4.57
CA ARG A 145 -13.47 -12.60 4.97
C ARG A 145 -12.57 -12.97 3.78
N HIS A 146 -13.16 -13.30 2.62
CA HIS A 146 -12.41 -13.57 1.40
C HIS A 146 -11.66 -12.31 0.94
N LEU A 147 -12.32 -11.16 0.93
CA LEU A 147 -11.70 -9.87 0.57
C LEU A 147 -10.52 -9.52 1.49
N TYR A 148 -10.67 -9.66 2.82
CA TYR A 148 -9.56 -9.49 3.75
C TYR A 148 -8.43 -10.50 3.55
N GLY A 149 -8.76 -11.74 3.16
CA GLY A 149 -7.78 -12.74 2.79
C GLY A 149 -6.89 -12.31 1.62
N GLY A 150 -7.50 -11.68 0.60
CA GLY A 150 -6.78 -11.06 -0.52
C GLY A 150 -5.82 -9.95 -0.07
N LEU A 151 -6.27 -9.09 0.86
CA LEU A 151 -5.42 -8.04 1.43
C LEU A 151 -4.22 -8.60 2.20
N ALA A 152 -4.43 -9.70 2.96
CA ALA A 152 -3.32 -10.37 3.64
C ALA A 152 -2.25 -10.83 2.66
N THR A 153 -2.67 -11.42 1.53
CA THR A 153 -1.74 -11.86 0.48
C THR A 153 -0.94 -10.69 -0.11
N GLY A 154 -1.59 -9.56 -0.36
CA GLY A 154 -0.92 -8.33 -0.81
C GLY A 154 0.10 -7.80 0.20
N LEU A 155 -0.26 -7.76 1.49
CA LEU A 155 0.65 -7.32 2.55
C LEU A 155 1.82 -8.29 2.78
N ASP A 156 1.61 -9.60 2.64
CA ASP A 156 2.69 -10.60 2.68
C ASP A 156 3.65 -10.42 1.51
N TYR A 157 3.13 -10.11 0.32
CA TYR A 157 3.96 -9.78 -0.83
C TYR A 157 4.81 -8.52 -0.58
N ILE A 158 4.21 -7.44 -0.07
CA ILE A 158 4.93 -6.21 0.32
C ILE A 158 6.03 -6.52 1.33
N ASN A 159 5.77 -7.36 2.34
CA ASN A 159 6.78 -7.82 3.30
C ASN A 159 7.95 -8.52 2.60
N GLY A 160 7.64 -9.38 1.63
CA GLY A 160 8.65 -10.04 0.79
C GLY A 160 9.52 -9.05 0.02
N VAL A 161 8.90 -8.01 -0.57
CA VAL A 161 9.60 -6.92 -1.29
C VAL A 161 10.50 -6.13 -0.34
N LEU A 162 10.03 -5.78 0.86
CA LEU A 162 10.83 -5.08 1.89
C LEU A 162 12.07 -5.88 2.30
N LYS A 163 11.92 -7.20 2.54
CA LYS A 163 13.06 -8.09 2.84
C LYS A 163 14.09 -8.18 1.69
N GLN A 164 13.61 -8.12 0.44
CA GLN A 164 14.53 -8.07 -0.70
C GLN A 164 15.23 -6.72 -0.80
N ALA A 165 14.50 -5.62 -0.58
CA ALA A 165 15.06 -4.28 -0.56
C ALA A 165 16.15 -4.14 0.52
N GLU A 166 15.92 -4.66 1.72
CA GLU A 166 16.90 -4.70 2.81
C GLU A 166 18.22 -5.35 2.36
N ARG A 167 18.16 -6.54 1.77
CA ARG A 167 19.36 -7.23 1.25
C ARG A 167 20.11 -6.41 0.21
N LYS A 168 19.40 -5.69 -0.68
CA LYS A 168 19.99 -4.85 -1.72
C LYS A 168 20.61 -3.57 -1.16
N VAL A 169 20.02 -2.97 -0.14
CA VAL A 169 20.56 -1.83 0.59
C VAL A 169 21.94 -2.20 1.18
N PHE A 170 22.04 -3.34 1.88
CA PHE A 170 23.31 -3.82 2.42
C PHE A 170 24.28 -4.37 1.36
N ALA A 171 23.82 -4.62 0.13
CA ALA A 171 24.65 -5.00 -1.01
C ALA A 171 25.17 -3.80 -1.84
N ASN A 172 25.19 -2.60 -1.28
CA ASN A 172 25.62 -1.36 -1.93
C ASN A 172 24.75 -0.90 -3.12
N GLN A 173 23.45 -1.20 -3.11
CA GLN A 173 22.50 -0.78 -4.16
C GLN A 173 21.50 0.28 -3.66
N GLU A 174 21.88 1.13 -2.72
CA GLU A 174 21.00 2.08 -2.03
C GLU A 174 20.28 3.02 -3.00
N ARG A 175 20.96 3.48 -4.06
CA ARG A 175 20.35 4.38 -5.06
C ARG A 175 19.21 3.72 -5.82
N ALA A 176 19.35 2.44 -6.17
CA ALA A 176 18.31 1.71 -6.88
C ALA A 176 17.08 1.45 -6.00
N MET A 177 17.25 1.47 -4.68
CA MET A 177 16.16 1.22 -3.73
C MET A 177 15.25 2.43 -3.52
N VAL A 178 15.67 3.65 -3.86
CA VAL A 178 14.86 4.87 -3.66
C VAL A 178 13.51 4.76 -4.37
N THR A 179 13.50 4.35 -5.62
CA THR A 179 12.26 4.20 -6.41
C THR A 179 11.38 3.07 -5.86
N LEU A 180 11.98 1.91 -5.55
CA LEU A 180 11.24 0.78 -5.00
C LEU A 180 10.61 1.11 -3.65
N LEU A 181 11.34 1.78 -2.76
CA LEU A 181 10.83 2.22 -1.47
C LEU A 181 9.70 3.26 -1.62
N ALA A 182 9.80 4.15 -2.62
CA ALA A 182 8.71 5.10 -2.90
C ALA A 182 7.42 4.38 -3.35
N GLU A 183 7.54 3.34 -4.18
CA GLU A 183 6.41 2.53 -4.64
C GLU A 183 5.79 1.73 -3.48
N VAL A 184 6.61 1.10 -2.63
CA VAL A 184 6.14 0.41 -1.41
C VAL A 184 5.39 1.38 -0.49
N ASN A 185 5.94 2.58 -0.27
CA ASN A 185 5.31 3.59 0.57
C ASN A 185 3.92 3.97 0.05
N ARG A 186 3.79 4.17 -1.26
CA ARG A 186 2.50 4.49 -1.88
C ARG A 186 1.47 3.40 -1.59
N ASN A 187 1.80 2.14 -1.85
CA ASN A 187 0.89 1.01 -1.56
C ASN A 187 0.51 0.94 -0.07
N LEU A 188 1.46 1.12 0.85
CA LEU A 188 1.17 1.12 2.29
C LEU A 188 0.25 2.28 2.70
N LEU A 189 0.36 3.44 2.06
CA LEU A 189 -0.53 4.59 2.28
C LEU A 189 -1.93 4.31 1.77
N ASP A 190 -2.08 3.68 0.59
CA ASP A 190 -3.37 3.31 0.00
C ASP A 190 -4.10 2.29 0.90
N PHE A 191 -3.38 1.26 1.39
CA PHE A 191 -3.92 0.33 2.38
C PHE A 191 -4.40 1.04 3.64
N ARG A 192 -3.59 1.95 4.18
CA ARG A 192 -3.93 2.68 5.39
C ARG A 192 -5.14 3.58 5.19
N TRP A 193 -5.19 4.28 4.06
CA TRP A 193 -6.30 5.18 3.75
C TRP A 193 -7.62 4.42 3.63
N ALA A 194 -7.64 3.33 2.88
CA ALA A 194 -8.81 2.49 2.70
C ALA A 194 -9.30 1.87 4.03
N LEU A 195 -8.39 1.28 4.80
CA LEU A 195 -8.75 0.49 5.97
C LEU A 195 -8.99 1.31 7.25
N LYS A 196 -8.59 2.58 7.28
CA LYS A 196 -8.61 3.41 8.49
C LYS A 196 -9.97 3.44 9.19
N HIS A 197 -11.05 3.49 8.44
CA HIS A 197 -12.42 3.64 8.98
C HIS A 197 -13.16 2.31 9.15
N HIS A 198 -12.59 1.19 8.69
CA HIS A 198 -13.25 -0.12 8.78
C HIS A 198 -13.57 -0.51 10.22
N ARG A 199 -12.69 -0.20 11.18
CA ARG A 199 -12.91 -0.52 12.59
C ARG A 199 -14.18 0.11 13.12
N GLU A 200 -14.35 1.40 12.92
CA GLU A 200 -15.50 2.15 13.41
C GLU A 200 -16.81 1.66 12.76
N VAL A 201 -16.74 1.39 11.45
CA VAL A 201 -17.88 0.89 10.68
C VAL A 201 -18.27 -0.52 11.10
N LEU A 202 -17.29 -1.42 11.33
CA LEU A 202 -17.55 -2.79 11.78
C LEU A 202 -18.06 -2.85 13.23
N ASP A 203 -17.58 -2.00 14.13
CA ASP A 203 -18.09 -1.88 15.50
C ASP A 203 -19.53 -1.34 15.51
N SER A 204 -19.84 -0.38 14.62
CA SER A 204 -21.19 0.13 14.43
C SER A 204 -22.13 -0.94 13.85
N LEU A 205 -21.64 -1.69 12.83
CA LEU A 205 -22.37 -2.84 12.26
C LEU A 205 -22.65 -3.90 13.34
N GLN A 206 -21.67 -4.21 14.19
CA GLN A 206 -21.84 -5.18 15.26
C GLN A 206 -22.90 -4.74 16.27
N SER A 207 -22.97 -3.43 16.55
CA SER A 207 -24.00 -2.87 17.43
C SER A 207 -25.39 -2.90 16.79
N ALA A 208 -25.49 -2.49 15.52
CA ALA A 208 -26.73 -2.48 14.75
C ALA A 208 -27.28 -3.90 14.49
N SER A 209 -26.40 -4.86 14.29
CA SER A 209 -26.77 -6.24 13.95
C SER A 209 -27.59 -6.95 15.02
N ARG A 210 -27.47 -6.57 16.30
CA ARG A 210 -28.25 -7.16 17.41
C ARG A 210 -29.76 -6.97 17.26
N GLU A 211 -30.18 -5.86 16.65
CA GLU A 211 -31.59 -5.58 16.43
C GLU A 211 -32.11 -6.21 15.14
N PHE A 212 -31.22 -6.43 14.18
CA PHE A 212 -31.56 -6.88 12.84
C PHE A 212 -31.42 -8.39 12.64
N PHE A 213 -30.32 -8.98 13.15
CA PHE A 213 -30.02 -10.41 13.05
C PHE A 213 -30.10 -11.07 14.43
N ASP A 214 -30.12 -12.40 14.44
CA ASP A 214 -30.12 -13.21 15.68
C ASP A 214 -28.75 -13.14 16.39
N ASP A 215 -28.71 -13.48 17.68
CA ASP A 215 -27.49 -13.47 18.51
C ASP A 215 -26.33 -14.31 17.93
N GLY A 216 -26.63 -15.33 17.13
CA GLY A 216 -25.63 -16.15 16.42
C GLY A 216 -24.74 -15.36 15.47
N PHE A 217 -25.29 -14.35 14.79
CA PHE A 217 -24.54 -13.55 13.83
C PHE A 217 -23.47 -12.65 14.46
N HIS A 218 -23.66 -12.29 15.73
CA HIS A 218 -22.67 -11.51 16.49
C HIS A 218 -21.29 -12.17 16.53
N HIS A 219 -21.23 -13.51 16.60
CA HIS A 219 -19.97 -14.26 16.56
C HIS A 219 -19.25 -14.14 15.22
N TYR A 220 -20.00 -14.16 14.12
CA TYR A 220 -19.42 -14.00 12.78
C TYR A 220 -18.87 -12.60 12.57
N LEU A 221 -19.55 -11.55 13.05
CA LEU A 221 -19.02 -10.19 13.02
C LEU A 221 -17.79 -10.03 13.90
N GLY A 222 -17.75 -10.68 15.08
CA GLY A 222 -16.54 -10.74 15.89
C GLY A 222 -15.35 -11.36 15.14
N ALA A 223 -15.59 -12.38 14.31
CA ALA A 223 -14.57 -12.98 13.47
C ALA A 223 -14.11 -12.05 12.35
N VAL A 224 -15.02 -11.28 11.72
CA VAL A 224 -14.67 -10.24 10.72
C VAL A 224 -13.80 -9.16 11.35
N ILE A 225 -14.17 -8.66 12.52
CA ILE A 225 -13.39 -7.67 13.27
C ILE A 225 -12.00 -8.20 13.64
N SER A 226 -11.91 -9.47 14.02
CA SER A 226 -10.63 -10.11 14.32
C SER A 226 -9.75 -10.21 13.09
N GLU A 227 -10.33 -10.52 11.93
CA GLU A 227 -9.60 -10.56 10.67
C GLU A 227 -9.13 -9.17 10.25
N TYR A 228 -9.97 -8.14 10.34
CA TYR A 228 -9.56 -6.75 10.15
C TYR A 228 -8.38 -6.37 11.05
N ASN A 229 -8.44 -6.68 12.36
CA ASN A 229 -7.36 -6.37 13.30
C ASN A 229 -6.04 -7.07 12.90
N ARG A 230 -6.12 -8.29 12.38
CA ARG A 230 -4.95 -9.02 11.85
C ARG A 230 -4.34 -8.30 10.66
N ILE A 231 -5.17 -7.87 9.70
CA ILE A 231 -4.72 -7.12 8.50
C ILE A 231 -4.10 -5.78 8.92
N TRP A 232 -4.75 -5.06 9.83
CA TRP A 232 -4.23 -3.80 10.34
C TRP A 232 -2.87 -3.96 11.03
N ALA A 233 -2.70 -5.00 11.84
CA ALA A 233 -1.41 -5.30 12.47
C ALA A 233 -0.32 -5.64 11.44
N MET A 234 -0.65 -6.39 10.37
CA MET A 234 0.28 -6.66 9.27
C MET A 234 0.69 -5.38 8.55
N LEU A 235 -0.26 -4.49 8.30
CA LEU A 235 -0.02 -3.19 7.67
C LEU A 235 0.94 -2.33 8.51
N GLU A 236 0.67 -2.17 9.81
CA GLU A 236 1.53 -1.37 10.70
C GLU A 236 2.93 -1.98 10.83
N ASN A 237 3.07 -3.29 10.91
CA ASN A 237 4.36 -3.96 10.93
C ASN A 237 5.17 -3.74 9.63
N ASN A 238 4.52 -3.83 8.47
CA ASN A 238 5.17 -3.54 7.20
C ASN A 238 5.60 -2.06 7.12
N ARG A 239 4.79 -1.18 7.69
CA ARG A 239 5.08 0.26 7.73
C ARG A 239 6.27 0.57 8.64
N GLU A 240 6.37 -0.03 9.82
CA GLU A 240 7.56 0.08 10.68
C GLU A 240 8.80 -0.39 9.93
N THR A 241 8.76 -1.59 9.36
CA THR A 241 9.87 -2.13 8.56
C THR A 241 10.27 -1.20 7.41
N PHE A 242 9.30 -0.60 6.73
CA PHE A 242 9.57 0.38 5.67
C PHE A 242 10.28 1.62 6.20
N VAL A 243 9.84 2.19 7.33
CA VAL A 243 10.45 3.40 7.92
C VAL A 243 11.91 3.12 8.31
N ASP A 244 12.16 2.02 9.01
CA ASP A 244 13.52 1.63 9.44
C ASP A 244 14.45 1.41 8.24
N LEU A 245 13.94 0.74 7.20
CA LEU A 245 14.72 0.50 5.98
C LEU A 245 15.01 1.79 5.21
N ARG A 246 14.05 2.70 5.14
CA ARG A 246 14.24 4.01 4.50
C ARG A 246 15.30 4.83 5.23
N GLU A 247 15.23 4.92 6.56
CA GLU A 247 16.21 5.64 7.37
C GLU A 247 17.61 5.03 7.22
N THR A 248 17.70 3.70 7.20
CA THR A 248 18.97 3.00 6.96
C THR A 248 19.52 3.33 5.58
N ASN A 249 18.69 3.30 4.54
CA ASN A 249 19.08 3.63 3.17
C ASN A 249 19.58 5.08 3.04
N GLU A 250 18.88 6.04 3.63
CA GLU A 250 19.26 7.45 3.67
C GLU A 250 20.59 7.66 4.41
N SER A 251 20.79 6.96 5.55
CA SER A 251 22.02 7.00 6.31
C SER A 251 23.23 6.48 5.51
N LEU A 252 23.08 5.34 4.83
CA LEU A 252 24.13 4.78 3.98
C LEU A 252 24.47 5.68 2.79
N LEU A 253 23.48 6.29 2.15
CA LEU A 253 23.68 7.29 1.10
C LEU A 253 24.46 8.52 1.62
N SER A 254 24.14 8.98 2.82
CA SER A 254 24.84 10.09 3.48
C SER A 254 26.30 9.73 3.77
N ILE A 255 26.56 8.55 4.31
CA ILE A 255 27.92 8.04 4.55
C ILE A 255 28.73 8.03 3.24
N LYS A 256 28.21 7.47 2.17
CA LYS A 256 28.86 7.45 0.84
C LYS A 256 29.13 8.85 0.29
N THR A 257 28.19 9.75 0.47
CA THR A 257 28.38 11.16 0.06
C THR A 257 29.52 11.79 0.85
N ASN A 258 29.57 11.58 2.18
CA ASN A 258 30.62 12.07 3.03
C ASN A 258 32.00 11.47 2.68
N GLU A 259 32.06 10.17 2.35
CA GLU A 259 33.28 9.53 1.88
C GLU A 259 33.78 10.15 0.57
N THR A 260 32.87 10.39 -0.39
CA THR A 260 33.22 11.05 -1.64
C THR A 260 33.71 12.47 -1.40
N MET A 261 33.03 13.25 -0.55
CA MET A 261 33.44 14.61 -0.16
C MET A 261 34.80 14.62 0.54
N LYS A 262 35.07 13.61 1.38
CA LYS A 262 36.38 13.42 2.03
C LYS A 262 37.50 13.28 0.97
N VAL A 263 37.30 12.45 -0.05
CA VAL A 263 38.27 12.29 -1.14
C VAL A 263 38.53 13.62 -1.86
N PHE A 264 37.50 14.35 -2.25
CA PHE A 264 37.65 15.66 -2.88
C PHE A 264 38.35 16.65 -1.98
N THR A 265 38.06 16.68 -0.70
CA THR A 265 38.72 17.56 0.28
C THR A 265 40.21 17.24 0.40
N VAL A 266 40.58 15.96 0.47
CA VAL A 266 41.99 15.53 0.52
C VAL A 266 42.75 15.95 -0.73
N VAL A 267 42.16 15.74 -1.91
CA VAL A 267 42.73 16.19 -3.18
C VAL A 267 42.94 17.71 -3.18
N ALA A 268 41.91 18.48 -2.82
CA ALA A 268 41.99 19.94 -2.76
C ALA A 268 43.09 20.44 -1.81
N VAL A 269 43.16 19.87 -0.59
CA VAL A 269 44.17 20.23 0.42
C VAL A 269 45.60 19.94 -0.06
N ILE A 270 45.80 18.86 -0.81
CA ILE A 270 47.13 18.52 -1.38
C ILE A 270 47.50 19.48 -2.51
N PHE A 271 46.57 19.77 -3.43
CA PHE A 271 46.86 20.57 -4.63
C PHE A 271 46.91 22.08 -4.35
N PHE A 272 46.15 22.59 -3.38
CA PHE A 272 46.09 24.01 -3.10
C PHE A 272 47.46 24.66 -2.78
N PRO A 273 48.30 24.14 -1.87
CA PRO A 273 49.62 24.68 -1.62
C PRO A 273 50.59 24.56 -2.83
N LEU A 274 50.50 23.46 -3.61
CA LEU A 274 51.26 23.33 -4.84
C LEU A 274 50.90 24.38 -5.89
N THR A 275 49.63 24.64 -6.04
CA THR A 275 49.14 25.69 -6.93
C THR A 275 49.60 27.08 -6.47
N LEU A 276 49.57 27.37 -5.16
CA LEU A 276 50.04 28.62 -4.61
C LEU A 276 51.52 28.84 -4.92
N VAL A 277 52.38 27.82 -4.70
CA VAL A 277 53.80 27.89 -5.04
C VAL A 277 54.00 28.15 -6.51
N THR A 278 53.35 27.39 -7.38
CA THR A 278 53.53 27.59 -8.85
C THR A 278 53.05 28.96 -9.35
N GLN A 279 51.93 29.45 -8.81
CA GLN A 279 51.40 30.79 -9.16
C GLN A 279 52.33 31.89 -8.69
N PHE A 280 52.84 31.80 -7.42
CA PHE A 280 53.76 32.77 -6.90
C PHE A 280 55.03 32.93 -7.72
N TRP A 281 55.67 31.80 -8.13
CA TRP A 281 56.85 31.86 -9.02
C TRP A 281 56.54 32.07 -10.52
N GLY A 282 55.29 31.91 -10.91
CA GLY A 282 54.81 32.24 -12.26
C GLY A 282 54.45 33.71 -12.47
N MET A 283 54.50 34.55 -11.44
CA MET A 283 54.21 35.97 -11.56
C MET A 283 55.30 36.70 -12.36
N ASN A 284 54.89 37.65 -13.23
CA ASN A 284 55.83 38.53 -14.01
C ASN A 284 56.40 39.66 -13.14
N MET A 285 56.98 39.29 -11.99
CA MET A 285 57.65 40.23 -11.07
C MET A 285 59.10 39.73 -10.81
N THR A 286 59.96 40.67 -10.46
CA THR A 286 61.35 40.34 -10.02
C THR A 286 61.27 39.67 -8.62
N LEU A 287 61.37 38.37 -8.61
CA LEU A 287 61.38 37.58 -7.36
C LEU A 287 62.80 37.43 -6.85
N PRO A 288 63.02 37.36 -5.52
CA PRO A 288 64.30 37.02 -4.93
C PRO A 288 64.76 35.67 -5.46
N PHE A 289 66.03 35.57 -5.87
CA PHE A 289 66.69 34.39 -6.45
C PHE A 289 66.21 33.97 -7.87
N ALA A 290 65.39 34.79 -8.58
CA ALA A 290 64.95 34.46 -9.94
C ALA A 290 66.08 34.28 -10.92
N ASP A 291 67.14 35.08 -10.84
CA ASP A 291 68.30 35.06 -11.74
C ASP A 291 69.33 33.99 -11.35
N SER A 292 69.11 33.20 -10.31
CA SER A 292 70.00 32.13 -9.88
C SER A 292 69.86 30.91 -10.76
N PRO A 293 70.95 30.26 -11.19
CA PRO A 293 70.86 28.98 -11.94
C PRO A 293 70.25 27.86 -11.15
N TYR A 294 70.10 28.03 -9.82
CA TYR A 294 69.52 27.03 -8.91
C TYR A 294 68.04 27.31 -8.59
N SER A 295 67.42 28.38 -9.10
CA SER A 295 66.05 28.80 -8.76
C SER A 295 65.06 27.72 -9.09
N TYR A 296 65.19 27.02 -10.22
CA TYR A 296 64.34 25.92 -10.59
C TYR A 296 64.34 24.75 -9.56
N TYR A 297 65.55 24.35 -9.12
CA TYR A 297 65.72 23.29 -8.14
C TYR A 297 65.14 23.70 -6.78
N PHE A 298 65.26 24.97 -6.41
CA PHE A 298 64.67 25.49 -5.18
C PHE A 298 63.15 25.43 -5.17
N VAL A 299 62.50 25.85 -6.27
CA VAL A 299 61.03 25.77 -6.39
C VAL A 299 60.57 24.32 -6.39
N LEU A 300 61.25 23.43 -7.10
CA LEU A 300 60.94 22.02 -7.14
C LEU A 300 61.05 21.36 -5.74
N ALA A 301 62.12 21.70 -4.98
CA ALA A 301 62.31 21.21 -3.64
C ALA A 301 61.22 21.71 -2.69
N LEU A 302 60.80 23.00 -2.81
CA LEU A 302 59.72 23.58 -2.04
C LEU A 302 58.36 22.89 -2.33
N MET A 303 58.08 22.58 -3.60
CA MET A 303 56.88 21.85 -4.01
C MET A 303 56.91 20.41 -3.45
N LEU A 304 58.01 19.69 -3.53
CA LEU A 304 58.14 18.35 -2.97
C LEU A 304 58.01 18.33 -1.44
N ALA A 305 58.59 19.30 -0.75
CA ALA A 305 58.45 19.47 0.70
C ALA A 305 57.02 19.78 1.11
N SER A 306 56.35 20.64 0.36
CA SER A 306 54.92 20.94 0.55
C SER A 306 54.03 19.70 0.32
N LEU A 307 54.23 18.98 -0.77
CA LEU A 307 53.54 17.73 -1.05
C LEU A 307 53.70 16.72 0.06
N PHE A 308 54.95 16.48 0.45
CA PHE A 308 55.27 15.54 1.53
C PHE A 308 54.63 15.93 2.87
N SER A 309 54.71 17.21 3.24
CA SER A 309 54.07 17.74 4.45
C SER A 309 52.54 17.50 4.42
N MET A 310 51.86 17.76 3.28
CA MET A 310 50.42 17.53 3.16
C MET A 310 50.06 16.05 3.21
N LEU A 311 50.84 15.15 2.60
CA LEU A 311 50.62 13.72 2.69
C LEU A 311 50.76 13.21 4.12
N VAL A 312 51.81 13.67 4.86
CA VAL A 312 52.00 13.34 6.28
C VAL A 312 50.82 13.85 7.12
N LEU A 313 50.36 15.08 6.87
CA LEU A 313 49.22 15.64 7.57
C LEU A 313 47.92 14.86 7.28
N ALA A 314 47.67 14.50 6.02
CA ALA A 314 46.49 13.71 5.62
C ALA A 314 46.52 12.33 6.31
N LYS A 315 47.69 11.68 6.36
CA LYS A 315 47.85 10.40 7.06
C LYS A 315 47.69 10.54 8.57
N TYR A 316 48.26 11.60 9.18
CA TYR A 316 48.13 11.84 10.63
C TYR A 316 46.65 12.10 11.02
N ARG A 317 45.92 12.85 10.19
CA ARG A 317 44.49 13.12 10.40
C ARG A 317 43.58 11.94 10.00
N ARG A 318 44.13 10.81 9.55
CA ARG A 318 43.35 9.65 9.06
C ARG A 318 42.39 10.00 7.92
N TRP A 319 42.81 10.91 7.04
CA TRP A 319 42.05 11.26 5.86
C TRP A 319 42.33 10.31 4.70
N LEU A 320 43.48 9.66 4.74
CA LEU A 320 43.93 8.56 3.87
C LEU A 320 43.89 7.26 4.62
#